data_b185d91ab5fe0f1e33426a65e037f397
#
_entry.id   b185d91ab5fe0f1e33426a65e037f397
#
_cell.length_a   1.000
_cell.length_b   1.000
_cell.length_c   1.000
_cell.angle_alpha   90.00
_cell.angle_beta   90.00
_cell.angle_gamma   90.00
#
_symmetry.space_group_name_H-M   'P 1'
#
loop_
_entity.id
_entity.type
_entity.pdbx_description
1 polymer ?
#
loop_
_entity_poly.entity_id
_entity_poly.type
_entity_poly.pdbx_seq_one_letter_code
_entity_poly.pdbx_strand_id
1 'polypeptide(L)'
;MLSKNKIDLLIKVALGSLLIIFLRVELVFSDLLPTGGDMGAHIVPTKFFVSELFNNFKLSGWSQDWFAGYPIYYFYFPLPPIITSLLNFVFPFSISFKIMVLISQVLLVISIEMLMRKNIKQFSFYGFGVGLIYLLTESFTIFGGNLASSL
;
A
#
# COMPACT_ATOMS: atom_id res chain seq x y z
N MET A 1 33.66 -4.61 18.85
CA MET A 1 32.61 -3.57 18.94
C MET A 1 32.07 -3.31 17.55
N LEU A 2 30.76 -3.52 17.30
CA LEU A 2 30.18 -3.27 15.98
C LEU A 2 30.15 -1.76 15.69
N SER A 3 30.45 -1.38 14.43
CA SER A 3 30.36 0.04 14.04
C SER A 3 28.89 0.49 14.07
N LYS A 4 28.66 1.81 14.34
CA LYS A 4 27.32 2.42 14.39
C LYS A 4 26.47 2.07 13.17
N ASN A 5 27.07 2.06 11.98
CA ASN A 5 26.39 1.73 10.72
C ASN A 5 25.93 0.26 10.65
N LYS A 6 26.71 -0.68 11.24
CA LYS A 6 26.34 -2.10 11.29
C LYS A 6 25.18 -2.33 12.25
N ILE A 7 25.16 -1.64 13.39
CA ILE A 7 24.05 -1.70 14.35
C ILE A 7 22.75 -1.16 13.70
N ASP A 8 22.83 0.00 13.05
CA ASP A 8 21.69 0.62 12.33
C ASP A 8 21.13 -0.35 11.28
N LEU A 9 22.01 -0.96 10.49
CA LEU A 9 21.59 -1.93 9.46
C LEU A 9 20.92 -3.17 10.08
N LEU A 10 21.49 -3.73 11.16
CA LEU A 10 20.91 -4.90 11.83
C LEU A 10 19.51 -4.61 12.38
N ILE A 11 19.32 -3.44 13.01
CA ILE A 11 18.01 -3.02 13.52
C ILE A 11 17.01 -2.88 12.38
N LYS A 12 17.38 -2.26 11.27
CA LYS A 12 16.50 -2.11 10.09
C LYS A 12 16.12 -3.47 9.49
N VAL A 13 17.07 -4.40 9.40
CA VAL A 13 16.78 -5.75 8.92
C VAL A 13 15.83 -6.47 9.85
N ALA A 14 16.03 -6.39 11.17
CA ALA A 14 15.13 -7.01 12.15
C ALA A 14 13.72 -6.41 12.08
N LEU A 15 13.61 -5.07 12.02
CA LEU A 15 12.33 -4.38 11.88
C LEU A 15 11.65 -4.67 10.53
N GLY A 16 12.43 -4.75 9.44
CA GLY A 16 11.91 -5.14 8.13
C GLY A 16 11.38 -6.58 8.10
N SER A 17 12.06 -7.50 8.77
CA SER A 17 11.60 -8.89 8.93
C SER A 17 10.28 -8.96 9.71
N LEU A 18 10.15 -8.19 10.79
CA LEU A 18 8.88 -8.08 11.54
C LEU A 18 7.76 -7.52 10.67
N LEU A 19 8.05 -6.52 9.83
CA LEU A 19 7.08 -5.96 8.90
C LEU A 19 6.58 -7.02 7.91
N ILE A 20 7.48 -7.81 7.33
CA ILE A 20 7.13 -8.89 6.37
C ILE A 20 6.21 -9.91 7.04
N ILE A 21 6.51 -10.33 8.26
CA ILE A 21 5.70 -11.27 9.04
C ILE A 21 4.33 -10.66 9.34
N PHE A 22 4.31 -9.40 9.79
CA PHE A 22 3.08 -8.72 10.18
C PHE A 22 2.15 -8.47 8.99
N LEU A 23 2.68 -8.10 7.84
CA LEU A 23 1.92 -7.85 6.61
C LEU A 23 1.48 -9.12 5.89
N ARG A 24 1.82 -10.29 6.43
CA ARG A 24 1.45 -11.59 5.86
C ARG A 24 1.65 -11.62 4.35
N VAL A 25 2.87 -11.28 3.92
CA VAL A 25 3.22 -11.10 2.50
C VAL A 25 2.88 -12.34 1.65
N GLU A 26 2.83 -13.53 2.26
CA GLU A 26 2.39 -14.76 1.60
C GLU A 26 0.97 -14.68 1.04
N LEU A 27 0.09 -13.89 1.69
CA LEU A 27 -1.30 -13.71 1.24
C LEU A 27 -1.41 -12.75 0.04
N VAL A 28 -0.38 -11.97 -0.24
CA VAL A 28 -0.35 -11.09 -1.42
C VAL A 28 -0.47 -11.91 -2.70
N PHE A 29 0.11 -13.10 -2.74
CA PHE A 29 0.08 -13.98 -3.90
C PHE A 29 -1.13 -14.93 -3.95
N SER A 30 -2.10 -14.77 -3.05
CA SER A 30 -3.37 -15.50 -3.11
C SER A 30 -4.33 -14.84 -4.11
N ASP A 31 -5.30 -15.60 -4.63
CA ASP A 31 -6.36 -15.07 -5.52
C ASP A 31 -7.47 -14.33 -4.76
N LEU A 32 -7.43 -14.34 -3.44
CA LEU A 32 -8.41 -13.65 -2.59
C LEU A 32 -8.20 -12.13 -2.65
N LEU A 33 -9.30 -11.40 -2.74
CA LEU A 33 -9.27 -9.94 -2.58
C LEU A 33 -9.32 -9.58 -1.09
N PRO A 34 -8.61 -8.53 -0.66
CA PRO A 34 -8.69 -8.05 0.71
C PRO A 34 -10.12 -7.57 1.01
N THR A 35 -10.56 -7.81 2.25
CA THR A 35 -11.89 -7.45 2.72
C THR A 35 -11.80 -6.61 3.99
N GLY A 36 -12.92 -6.00 4.39
CA GLY A 36 -13.00 -5.17 5.59
C GLY A 36 -12.77 -3.69 5.33
N GLY A 37 -13.22 -2.85 6.26
CA GLY A 37 -13.15 -1.40 6.16
C GLY A 37 -13.66 -0.88 4.80
N ASP A 38 -12.93 0.05 4.22
CA ASP A 38 -13.25 0.69 2.94
C ASP A 38 -12.66 -0.05 1.71
N MET A 39 -12.20 -1.31 1.87
CA MET A 39 -11.56 -2.03 0.76
C MET A 39 -12.44 -2.14 -0.48
N GLY A 40 -13.77 -2.33 -0.31
CA GLY A 40 -14.71 -2.32 -1.43
C GLY A 40 -14.72 -1.00 -2.21
N ALA A 41 -14.63 0.12 -1.49
CA ALA A 41 -14.57 1.45 -2.08
C ALA A 41 -13.27 1.73 -2.87
N HIS A 42 -12.21 0.98 -2.63
CA HIS A 42 -10.96 1.05 -3.39
C HIS A 42 -10.89 0.00 -4.49
N ILE A 43 -11.37 -1.21 -4.24
CA ILE A 43 -11.31 -2.33 -5.19
C ILE A 43 -12.22 -2.10 -6.39
N VAL A 44 -13.49 -1.71 -6.17
CA VAL A 44 -14.47 -1.56 -7.26
C VAL A 44 -14.05 -0.47 -8.26
N PRO A 45 -13.70 0.77 -7.83
CA PRO A 45 -13.21 1.78 -8.75
C PRO A 45 -11.91 1.39 -9.45
N THR A 46 -10.98 0.72 -8.74
CA THR A 46 -9.73 0.27 -9.34
C THR A 46 -9.98 -0.81 -10.40
N LYS A 47 -10.89 -1.75 -10.14
CA LYS A 47 -11.27 -2.77 -11.13
C LYS A 47 -11.88 -2.14 -12.38
N PHE A 48 -12.79 -1.17 -12.22
CA PHE A 48 -13.36 -0.40 -13.32
C PHE A 48 -12.28 0.35 -14.12
N PHE A 49 -11.31 0.95 -13.42
CA PHE A 49 -10.20 1.63 -14.08
C PHE A 49 -9.36 0.67 -14.93
N VAL A 50 -9.01 -0.49 -14.40
CA VAL A 50 -8.19 -1.50 -15.11
C VAL A 50 -8.94 -2.04 -16.33
N SER A 51 -10.25 -2.35 -16.22
CA SER A 51 -11.01 -2.95 -17.31
C SER A 51 -11.44 -1.95 -18.38
N GLU A 52 -11.87 -0.76 -17.98
CA GLU A 52 -12.57 0.17 -18.89
C GLU A 52 -11.75 1.43 -19.21
N LEU A 53 -11.09 2.03 -18.20
CA LEU A 53 -10.45 3.33 -18.41
C LEU A 53 -9.04 3.19 -18.98
N PHE A 54 -8.22 2.33 -18.39
CA PHE A 54 -6.82 2.20 -18.75
C PHE A 54 -6.64 1.74 -20.21
N ASN A 55 -7.42 0.76 -20.64
CA ASN A 55 -7.38 0.23 -22.01
C ASN A 55 -7.83 1.27 -23.07
N ASN A 56 -8.60 2.29 -22.66
CA ASN A 56 -9.04 3.37 -23.50
C ASN A 56 -8.23 4.67 -23.30
N PHE A 57 -7.09 4.61 -22.60
CA PHE A 57 -6.24 5.76 -22.29
C PHE A 57 -6.98 6.89 -21.57
N LYS A 58 -7.97 6.57 -20.74
CA LYS A 58 -8.76 7.53 -19.96
C LYS A 58 -8.33 7.46 -18.49
N LEU A 59 -8.25 8.63 -17.84
CA LEU A 59 -7.94 8.73 -16.42
C LEU A 59 -9.18 8.79 -15.53
N SER A 60 -10.33 9.10 -16.10
CA SER A 60 -11.61 9.17 -15.40
C SER A 60 -12.74 8.74 -16.33
N GLY A 61 -13.86 8.33 -15.75
CA GLY A 61 -15.04 7.93 -16.52
C GLY A 61 -16.25 7.69 -15.64
N TRP A 62 -17.39 7.49 -16.27
CA TRP A 62 -18.64 7.22 -15.60
C TRP A 62 -18.81 5.72 -15.39
N SER A 63 -19.00 5.27 -14.15
CA SER A 63 -19.30 3.87 -13.81
C SER A 63 -20.75 3.77 -13.31
N GLN A 64 -21.49 2.81 -13.82
CA GLN A 64 -22.82 2.47 -13.34
C GLN A 64 -22.78 1.56 -12.09
N ASP A 65 -21.67 0.89 -11.85
CA ASP A 65 -21.52 -0.09 -10.76
C ASP A 65 -21.35 0.57 -9.38
N TRP A 66 -21.23 1.91 -9.33
CA TRP A 66 -21.03 2.66 -8.10
C TRP A 66 -22.11 3.71 -7.93
N PHE A 67 -22.89 3.60 -6.84
CA PHE A 67 -24.00 4.52 -6.51
C PHE A 67 -25.00 4.75 -7.66
N ALA A 68 -25.28 3.73 -8.49
CA ALA A 68 -26.12 3.83 -9.68
C ALA A 68 -25.65 4.86 -10.72
N GLY A 69 -24.38 5.21 -10.65
CA GLY A 69 -23.70 6.12 -11.57
C GLY A 69 -22.82 7.14 -10.84
N TYR A 70 -21.49 7.05 -11.06
CA TYR A 70 -20.52 7.92 -10.39
C TYR A 70 -19.33 8.21 -11.32
N PRO A 71 -18.81 9.46 -11.33
CA PRO A 71 -17.63 9.83 -12.11
C PRO A 71 -16.35 9.35 -11.41
N ILE A 72 -15.95 8.10 -11.69
CA ILE A 72 -14.77 7.46 -11.10
C ILE A 72 -13.52 8.25 -11.48
N TYR A 73 -12.64 8.50 -10.50
CA TYR A 73 -11.38 9.23 -10.62
C TYR A 73 -11.48 10.65 -11.19
N TYR A 74 -12.64 11.26 -11.15
CA TYR A 74 -12.77 12.67 -11.47
C TYR A 74 -12.29 13.56 -10.32
N PHE A 75 -12.54 13.11 -9.07
CA PHE A 75 -12.18 13.81 -7.83
C PHE A 75 -11.10 13.10 -7.02
N TYR A 76 -10.64 11.93 -7.47
CA TYR A 76 -9.63 11.10 -6.79
C TYR A 76 -8.40 10.94 -7.67
N PHE A 77 -7.25 10.70 -7.01
CA PHE A 77 -5.98 10.51 -7.71
C PHE A 77 -5.92 9.14 -8.39
N PRO A 78 -5.60 9.11 -9.69
CA PRO A 78 -5.59 7.85 -10.45
C PRO A 78 -4.26 7.08 -10.33
N LEU A 79 -3.29 7.54 -9.54
CA LEU A 79 -1.97 6.90 -9.46
C LEU A 79 -2.01 5.43 -8.98
N PRO A 80 -2.74 5.08 -7.88
CA PRO A 80 -2.85 3.69 -7.46
C PRO A 80 -3.44 2.77 -8.53
N PRO A 81 -4.57 3.08 -9.17
CA PRO A 81 -5.12 2.25 -10.24
C PRO A 81 -4.24 2.18 -11.48
N ILE A 82 -3.47 3.23 -11.83
CA ILE A 82 -2.48 3.17 -12.91
C ILE A 82 -1.41 2.13 -12.59
N ILE A 83 -0.85 2.15 -11.38
CA ILE A 83 0.16 1.17 -10.94
C ILE A 83 -0.45 -0.24 -10.96
N THR A 84 -1.67 -0.41 -10.46
CA THR A 84 -2.38 -1.68 -10.51
C THR A 84 -2.58 -2.17 -11.93
N SER A 85 -2.95 -1.28 -12.87
CA SER A 85 -3.10 -1.62 -14.29
C SER A 85 -1.80 -2.09 -14.93
N LEU A 86 -0.69 -1.41 -14.64
CA LEU A 86 0.63 -1.82 -15.13
C LEU A 86 1.04 -3.19 -14.58
N LEU A 87 0.78 -3.45 -13.30
CA LEU A 87 1.05 -4.76 -12.69
C LEU A 87 0.13 -5.85 -13.26
N ASN A 88 -1.09 -5.48 -13.68
CA ASN A 88 -2.07 -6.41 -14.22
C ASN A 88 -1.69 -7.00 -15.59
N PHE A 89 -0.68 -6.46 -16.26
CA PHE A 89 -0.09 -7.11 -17.43
C PHE A 89 0.67 -8.40 -17.09
N VAL A 90 1.13 -8.53 -15.84
CA VAL A 90 1.98 -9.66 -15.40
C VAL A 90 1.24 -10.55 -14.40
N PHE A 91 0.42 -9.98 -13.54
CA PHE A 91 -0.25 -10.65 -12.44
C PHE A 91 -1.78 -10.50 -12.55
N PRO A 92 -2.58 -11.44 -12.03
CA PRO A 92 -4.03 -11.27 -11.87
C PRO A 92 -4.36 -10.01 -11.05
N PHE A 93 -5.55 -9.46 -11.26
CA PHE A 93 -6.01 -8.21 -10.60
C PHE A 93 -5.88 -8.27 -9.07
N SER A 94 -6.25 -9.39 -8.45
CA SER A 94 -6.17 -9.59 -7.00
C SER A 94 -4.75 -9.41 -6.46
N ILE A 95 -3.77 -9.99 -7.15
CA ILE A 95 -2.35 -9.90 -6.81
C ILE A 95 -1.82 -8.49 -7.10
N SER A 96 -2.14 -7.93 -8.27
CA SER A 96 -1.71 -6.60 -8.69
C SER A 96 -2.18 -5.50 -7.72
N PHE A 97 -3.42 -5.57 -7.28
CA PHE A 97 -3.99 -4.65 -6.30
C PHE A 97 -3.25 -4.75 -4.95
N LYS A 98 -3.02 -5.97 -4.44
CA LYS A 98 -2.31 -6.19 -3.18
C LYS A 98 -0.85 -5.76 -3.23
N ILE A 99 -0.15 -6.01 -4.35
CA ILE A 99 1.22 -5.51 -4.55
C ILE A 99 1.24 -3.99 -4.53
N MET A 100 0.30 -3.31 -5.19
CA MET A 100 0.21 -1.85 -5.17
C MET A 100 0.03 -1.32 -3.74
N VAL A 101 -0.88 -1.93 -2.94
CA VAL A 101 -1.06 -1.56 -1.53
C VAL A 101 0.21 -1.80 -0.72
N LEU A 102 0.89 -2.94 -0.91
CA LEU A 102 2.15 -3.24 -0.24
C LEU A 102 3.25 -2.21 -0.58
N ILE A 103 3.37 -1.84 -1.86
CA ILE A 103 4.31 -0.81 -2.32
C ILE A 103 4.03 0.51 -1.59
N SER A 104 2.77 0.93 -1.48
CA SER A 104 2.41 2.19 -0.82
C SER A 104 2.79 2.19 0.66
N GLN A 105 2.62 1.09 1.36
CA GLN A 105 3.01 0.93 2.77
C GLN A 105 4.53 0.97 2.95
N VAL A 106 5.28 0.28 2.10
CA VAL A 106 6.74 0.31 2.11
C VAL A 106 7.27 1.72 1.83
N LEU A 107 6.69 2.41 0.83
CA LEU A 107 7.06 3.79 0.51
C LEU A 107 6.76 4.75 1.66
N LEU A 108 5.68 4.55 2.40
CA LEU A 108 5.37 5.33 3.60
C LEU A 108 6.48 5.22 4.65
N VAL A 109 6.88 3.99 4.99
CA VAL A 109 7.97 3.76 5.96
C VAL A 109 9.27 4.41 5.51
N ILE A 110 9.64 4.24 4.23
CA ILE A 110 10.85 4.85 3.65
C ILE A 110 10.76 6.37 3.70
N SER A 111 9.61 6.95 3.38
CA SER A 111 9.40 8.40 3.39
C SER A 111 9.55 8.99 4.80
N ILE A 112 9.01 8.33 5.81
CA ILE A 112 9.16 8.72 7.22
C ILE A 112 10.63 8.60 7.65
N GLU A 113 11.31 7.52 7.28
CA GLU A 113 12.75 7.35 7.57
C GLU A 113 13.59 8.47 6.95
N MET A 114 13.33 8.79 5.68
CA MET A 114 14.05 9.88 4.98
C MET A 114 13.81 11.25 5.63
N LEU A 115 12.56 11.54 6.01
CA LEU A 115 12.18 12.78 6.70
C LEU A 115 12.89 12.91 8.05
N MET A 116 12.85 11.84 8.86
CA MET A 116 13.50 11.80 10.16
C MET A 116 15.02 11.90 10.05
N ARG A 117 15.63 11.22 9.09
CA ARG A 117 17.08 11.26 8.83
C ARG A 117 17.57 12.68 8.47
N LYS A 118 16.75 13.42 7.70
CA LYS A 118 17.07 14.80 7.34
C LYS A 118 17.05 15.75 8.55
N ASN A 119 16.10 15.53 9.47
CA ASN A 119 15.86 16.45 10.60
C ASN A 119 16.57 16.02 11.89
N ILE A 120 16.72 14.71 12.10
CA ILE A 120 17.32 14.13 13.32
C ILE A 120 18.55 13.32 12.91
N LYS A 121 19.71 13.98 12.85
CA LYS A 121 20.96 13.41 12.31
C LYS A 121 21.56 12.23 13.09
N GLN A 122 20.99 11.81 14.23
CA GLN A 122 21.68 10.89 15.13
C GLN A 122 21.46 9.40 14.84
N PHE A 123 20.22 8.95 14.50
CA PHE A 123 19.93 7.53 14.28
C PHE A 123 18.83 7.38 13.24
N SER A 124 19.15 6.77 12.09
CA SER A 124 18.19 6.62 11.00
C SER A 124 17.13 5.53 11.27
N PHE A 125 17.41 4.55 12.16
CA PHE A 125 16.44 3.53 12.53
C PHE A 125 15.22 4.05 13.31
N TYR A 126 15.32 5.22 13.96
CA TYR A 126 14.14 5.83 14.61
C TYR A 126 13.03 6.16 13.62
N GLY A 127 13.38 6.71 12.45
CA GLY A 127 12.41 7.00 11.40
C GLY A 127 11.73 5.74 10.88
N PHE A 128 12.50 4.68 10.69
CA PHE A 128 11.98 3.38 10.30
C PHE A 128 11.04 2.79 11.37
N GLY A 129 11.43 2.86 12.64
CA GLY A 129 10.60 2.42 13.77
C GLY A 129 9.30 3.21 13.89
N VAL A 130 9.35 4.54 13.74
CA VAL A 130 8.15 5.39 13.75
C VAL A 130 7.22 5.03 12.58
N GLY A 131 7.78 4.80 11.38
CA GLY A 131 7.00 4.38 10.22
C GLY A 131 6.29 3.04 10.46
N LEU A 132 6.95 2.08 11.09
CA LEU A 132 6.36 0.80 11.48
C LEU A 132 5.24 0.98 12.51
N ILE A 133 5.47 1.76 13.57
CA ILE A 133 4.45 2.04 14.58
C ILE A 133 3.22 2.68 13.93
N TYR A 134 3.43 3.61 13.01
CA TYR A 134 2.33 4.23 12.27
C TYR A 134 1.50 3.20 11.49
N LEU A 135 2.15 2.32 10.73
CA LEU A 135 1.45 1.24 10.02
C LEU A 135 0.69 0.30 10.96
N LEU A 136 1.26 0.00 12.13
CA LEU A 136 0.62 -0.87 13.12
C LEU A 136 -0.58 -0.19 13.78
N THR A 137 -0.50 1.11 14.05
CA THR A 137 -1.59 1.85 14.70
C THR A 137 -2.75 2.12 13.75
N GLU A 138 -2.51 2.32 12.46
CA GLU A 138 -3.58 2.49 11.47
C GLU A 138 -4.45 1.24 11.33
N SER A 139 -3.93 0.05 11.64
CA SER A 139 -4.73 -1.18 11.61
C SER A 139 -5.85 -1.23 12.65
N PHE A 140 -5.82 -0.37 13.66
CA PHE A 140 -6.84 -0.27 14.71
C PHE A 140 -7.85 0.87 14.49
N THR A 141 -7.75 1.63 13.40
CA THR A 141 -8.69 2.73 13.14
C THR A 141 -10.01 2.23 12.59
N ILE A 142 -11.11 2.85 12.99
CA ILE A 142 -12.48 2.49 12.64
C ILE A 142 -12.77 2.64 11.12
N PHE A 143 -11.92 3.32 10.38
CA PHE A 143 -12.19 3.77 9.01
C PHE A 143 -11.41 3.08 7.88
N GLY A 144 -10.76 2.00 8.13
CA GLY A 144 -10.07 1.26 7.07
C GLY A 144 -8.93 0.42 7.61
N GLY A 145 -9.09 -0.87 7.52
CA GLY A 145 -8.00 -1.78 7.82
C GLY A 145 -6.89 -1.62 6.80
N ASN A 146 -5.65 -1.73 7.24
CA ASN A 146 -4.55 -1.97 6.33
C ASN A 146 -4.60 -3.43 5.82
N LEU A 147 -3.70 -3.79 4.93
CA LEU A 147 -3.62 -5.13 4.36
C LEU A 147 -3.55 -6.24 5.44
N ALA A 148 -2.92 -5.97 6.58
CA ALA A 148 -2.79 -6.92 7.68
C ALA A 148 -4.10 -7.18 8.43
N SER A 149 -5.02 -6.22 8.48
CA SER A 149 -6.33 -6.38 9.13
C SER A 149 -7.41 -6.91 8.18
N SER A 150 -7.17 -6.88 6.88
CA SER A 150 -8.13 -7.28 5.84
C SER A 150 -7.80 -8.62 5.18
N LEU A 151 -6.65 -9.19 5.47
CA LEU A 151 -6.24 -10.53 5.04
C LEU A 151 -6.53 -11.57 6.09
#